data_ab4e7b093c143c2d7ffe6aaa790a6d84
#
_entry.id   ab4e7b093c143c2d7ffe6aaa790a6d84
#
_cell.length_a   1.000
_cell.length_b   1.000
_cell.length_c   1.000
_cell.angle_alpha   90.00
_cell.angle_beta   90.00
_cell.angle_gamma   90.00
#
_symmetry.space_group_name_H-M   'P 1'
#
loop_
_entity.id
_entity.type
_entity.pdbx_description
1 polymer ?
#
loop_
_entity_poly.entity_id
_entity_poly.type
_entity_poly.pdbx_seq_one_letter_code
_entity_poly.pdbx_strand_id
1 'polypeptide(L)'
;MLTYVLNSQDLADVRFAVSPVSEMVLSLRALRDPGRFPLQLGWVRAVQPQVAGLDWDVLRWLVNDTMGSPDFLTPRPTSPLTQLSDELDLIAQVDSTTFRNQLVAVNGELPDDLSIDKIIEALNEYWQTMMAPYWNRMRTLLSADISYRGHVLTQQGTGAMLNGLGPAISFADGRLKVDRVAALSRTEEINGRGLVLQPTLFGPHAVIPFDPGADPLLGYPPRGQAHLWSVVAPPSRHDLAQLIGTPRARILELLTHPRTTTDLAGELKVTPSAVSQHLQLLRRTGLVESERTGKQVLYRPTELADLLTGAGA
;
A
#
# COMPACT_ATOMS: atom_id res chain seq x y z
N MET A 1 17.24 19.00 8.22
CA MET A 1 16.39 19.64 7.20
C MET A 1 16.98 19.34 5.83
N LEU A 2 16.20 18.76 4.89
CA LEU A 2 16.58 18.66 3.49
C LEU A 2 15.86 19.75 2.69
N THR A 3 16.55 20.35 1.71
CA THR A 3 15.94 21.26 0.74
C THR A 3 16.24 20.78 -0.67
N TYR A 4 15.21 20.37 -1.41
CA TYR A 4 15.32 20.17 -2.86
C TYR A 4 15.07 21.51 -3.57
N VAL A 5 15.97 21.87 -4.48
CA VAL A 5 15.81 23.03 -5.37
C VAL A 5 15.31 22.53 -6.70
N LEU A 6 14.09 22.95 -7.06
CA LEU A 6 13.40 22.53 -8.28
C LEU A 6 13.32 23.69 -9.26
N ASN A 7 13.75 23.48 -10.48
CA ASN A 7 13.50 24.38 -11.59
C ASN A 7 12.14 24.08 -12.25
N SER A 8 11.78 24.81 -13.30
CA SER A 8 10.50 24.63 -14.01
C SER A 8 10.35 23.25 -14.67
N GLN A 9 11.45 22.68 -15.14
CA GLN A 9 11.47 21.34 -15.69
C GLN A 9 11.23 20.28 -14.61
N ASP A 10 11.89 20.40 -13.47
CA ASP A 10 11.70 19.48 -12.33
C ASP A 10 10.26 19.49 -11.86
N LEU A 11 9.61 20.68 -11.84
CA LEU A 11 8.20 20.82 -11.46
C LEU A 11 7.25 20.19 -12.47
N ALA A 12 7.60 20.21 -13.76
CA ALA A 12 6.84 19.53 -14.80
C ALA A 12 7.01 17.99 -14.75
N ASP A 13 8.14 17.52 -14.24
CA ASP A 13 8.48 16.09 -14.10
C ASP A 13 8.21 15.52 -12.70
N VAL A 14 7.35 16.17 -11.90
CA VAL A 14 6.86 15.60 -10.64
C VAL A 14 5.92 14.44 -10.93
N ARG A 15 6.21 13.28 -10.37
CA ARG A 15 5.44 12.05 -10.59
C ARG A 15 5.07 11.38 -9.27
N PHE A 16 3.97 10.66 -9.28
CA PHE A 16 3.57 9.80 -8.17
C PHE A 16 3.83 8.34 -8.51
N ALA A 17 4.25 7.56 -7.51
CA ALA A 17 4.41 6.12 -7.67
C ALA A 17 4.11 5.39 -6.36
N VAL A 18 3.67 4.14 -6.47
CA VAL A 18 3.55 3.20 -5.36
C VAL A 18 4.61 2.12 -5.55
N SER A 19 5.41 1.88 -4.51
CA SER A 19 6.46 0.86 -4.50
C SER A 19 6.16 -0.22 -3.48
N PRO A 20 5.87 -1.46 -3.91
CA PRO A 20 5.74 -2.60 -3.01
C PRO A 20 6.96 -2.84 -2.14
N VAL A 21 8.16 -2.77 -2.73
CA VAL A 21 9.42 -3.00 -1.99
C VAL A 21 9.66 -1.91 -0.96
N SER A 22 9.44 -0.64 -1.30
CA SER A 22 9.57 0.43 -0.32
C SER A 22 8.63 0.26 0.87
N GLU A 23 7.34 -0.07 0.62
CA GLU A 23 6.39 -0.36 1.71
C GLU A 23 6.86 -1.54 2.55
N MET A 24 7.38 -2.60 1.92
CA MET A 24 7.89 -3.77 2.58
C MET A 24 9.10 -3.45 3.48
N VAL A 25 10.12 -2.78 2.96
CA VAL A 25 11.33 -2.41 3.71
C VAL A 25 11.00 -1.42 4.83
N LEU A 26 10.17 -0.41 4.54
CA LEU A 26 9.77 0.56 5.56
C LEU A 26 8.90 -0.07 6.65
N SER A 27 8.15 -1.13 6.36
CA SER A 27 7.35 -1.84 7.36
C SER A 27 8.19 -2.55 8.43
N LEU A 28 9.42 -2.93 8.12
CA LEU A 28 10.37 -3.48 9.10
C LEU A 28 10.62 -2.50 10.25
N ARG A 29 10.55 -1.19 9.99
CA ARG A 29 10.64 -0.14 11.01
C ARG A 29 9.54 -0.27 12.07
N ALA A 30 8.31 -0.55 11.62
CA ALA A 30 7.16 -0.70 12.51
C ALA A 30 7.22 -1.99 13.33
N LEU A 31 7.84 -3.05 12.81
CA LEU A 31 8.10 -4.28 13.56
C LEU A 31 9.23 -4.09 14.58
N ARG A 32 10.26 -3.32 14.25
CA ARG A 32 11.40 -3.03 15.11
C ARG A 32 11.01 -2.14 16.31
N ASP A 33 10.25 -1.08 16.08
CA ASP A 33 9.77 -0.15 17.10
C ASP A 33 8.30 0.24 16.86
N PRO A 34 7.36 -0.62 17.26
CA PRO A 34 5.93 -0.35 17.07
C PRO A 34 5.44 0.95 17.71
N GLY A 35 6.13 1.42 18.77
CA GLY A 35 5.78 2.64 19.48
C GLY A 35 5.87 3.90 18.63
N ARG A 36 6.72 3.91 17.62
CA ARG A 36 6.85 5.02 16.67
C ARG A 36 5.80 5.01 15.56
N PHE A 37 5.03 3.91 15.44
CA PHE A 37 4.07 3.69 14.35
C PHE A 37 2.66 3.40 14.88
N PRO A 38 2.06 4.31 15.66
CA PRO A 38 0.77 4.05 16.32
C PRO A 38 -0.37 3.74 15.34
N LEU A 39 -0.32 4.31 14.13
CA LEU A 39 -1.34 4.06 13.10
C LEU A 39 -1.22 2.66 12.47
N GLN A 40 -0.07 2.00 12.57
CA GLN A 40 0.20 0.67 12.03
C GLN A 40 0.08 -0.44 13.08
N LEU A 41 -0.25 -0.12 14.35
CA LEU A 41 -0.37 -1.12 15.41
C LEU A 41 -1.39 -2.23 15.12
N GLY A 42 -2.44 -1.91 14.36
CA GLY A 42 -3.41 -2.93 13.91
C GLY A 42 -2.76 -3.99 13.02
N TRP A 43 -1.95 -3.56 12.05
CA TRP A 43 -1.18 -4.46 11.19
C TRP A 43 -0.10 -5.20 11.98
N VAL A 44 0.69 -4.51 12.80
CA VAL A 44 1.73 -5.14 13.65
C VAL A 44 1.15 -6.30 14.47
N ARG A 45 0.01 -6.07 15.11
CA ARG A 45 -0.68 -7.14 15.91
C ARG A 45 -1.14 -8.30 15.03
N ALA A 46 -1.64 -8.01 13.83
CA ALA A 46 -2.14 -9.02 12.91
C ALA A 46 -1.02 -9.92 12.37
N VAL A 47 0.18 -9.37 12.12
CA VAL A 47 1.34 -10.13 11.60
C VAL A 47 2.22 -10.74 12.67
N GLN A 48 2.06 -10.34 13.94
CA GLN A 48 2.91 -10.80 15.05
C GLN A 48 3.08 -12.33 15.16
N PRO A 49 2.03 -13.15 14.92
CA PRO A 49 2.18 -14.60 14.97
C PRO A 49 3.16 -15.18 13.94
N GLN A 50 3.35 -14.51 12.80
CA GLN A 50 4.19 -14.96 11.69
C GLN A 50 5.66 -14.53 11.84
N VAL A 51 5.93 -13.55 12.71
CA VAL A 51 7.27 -12.96 12.89
C VAL A 51 8.36 -14.00 13.21
N ALA A 52 8.03 -15.01 14.01
CA ALA A 52 8.98 -16.04 14.43
C ALA A 52 9.45 -16.97 13.28
N GLY A 53 8.71 -17.02 12.16
CA GLY A 53 9.05 -17.84 11.00
C GLY A 53 9.96 -17.16 10.00
N LEU A 54 10.30 -15.88 10.17
CA LEU A 54 11.09 -15.11 9.22
C LEU A 54 12.59 -15.20 9.51
N ASP A 55 13.41 -15.03 8.47
CA ASP A 55 14.86 -14.91 8.59
C ASP A 55 15.27 -13.53 9.14
N TRP A 56 15.20 -13.39 10.48
CA TRP A 56 15.63 -12.16 11.15
C TRP A 56 17.13 -11.94 11.14
N ASP A 57 17.93 -12.96 10.88
CA ASP A 57 19.37 -12.81 10.77
C ASP A 57 19.75 -12.01 9.53
N VAL A 58 18.93 -12.05 8.48
CA VAL A 58 19.03 -11.21 7.29
C VAL A 58 18.23 -9.90 7.46
N LEU A 59 16.95 -9.97 7.82
CA LEU A 59 16.04 -8.81 7.81
C LEU A 59 16.48 -7.69 8.76
N ARG A 60 17.13 -8.00 9.88
CA ARG A 60 17.64 -7.00 10.83
C ARG A 60 18.67 -6.03 10.24
N TRP A 61 19.38 -6.42 9.17
CA TRP A 61 20.37 -5.59 8.50
C TRP A 61 19.77 -4.59 7.53
N LEU A 62 18.48 -4.74 7.18
CA LEU A 62 17.81 -3.88 6.21
C LEU A 62 17.30 -2.58 6.82
N VAL A 63 17.16 -2.52 8.15
CA VAL A 63 16.76 -1.34 8.90
C VAL A 63 17.53 -1.27 10.21
N ASN A 64 18.25 -0.20 10.46
CA ASN A 64 19.04 -0.01 11.68
C ASN A 64 18.21 0.58 12.84
N ASP A 65 18.84 0.75 14.02
CA ASP A 65 18.20 1.29 15.24
C ASP A 65 17.73 2.75 15.09
N THR A 66 18.32 3.52 14.19
CA THR A 66 17.90 4.89 13.89
C THR A 66 16.82 4.96 12.80
N MET A 67 16.29 3.82 12.37
CA MET A 67 15.31 3.68 11.28
C MET A 67 15.86 4.01 9.89
N GLY A 68 17.19 4.02 9.71
CA GLY A 68 17.85 4.11 8.41
C GLY A 68 17.77 2.78 7.67
N SER A 69 17.67 2.83 6.35
CA SER A 69 17.75 1.68 5.44
C SER A 69 18.65 2.01 4.27
N PRO A 70 19.38 1.05 3.68
CA PRO A 70 20.14 1.25 2.45
C PRO A 70 19.24 1.71 1.30
N ASP A 71 19.69 2.66 0.49
CA ASP A 71 18.88 3.24 -0.59
C ASP A 71 18.60 2.23 -1.71
N PHE A 72 19.50 1.26 -1.96
CA PHE A 72 19.26 0.22 -2.95
C PHE A 72 18.02 -0.65 -2.66
N LEU A 73 17.55 -0.67 -1.39
CA LEU A 73 16.32 -1.36 -0.99
C LEU A 73 15.04 -0.55 -1.27
N THR A 74 15.19 0.71 -1.66
CA THR A 74 14.05 1.57 -2.02
C THR A 74 14.32 2.20 -3.39
N PRO A 75 14.46 1.38 -4.45
CA PRO A 75 14.77 1.88 -5.77
C PRO A 75 13.70 2.88 -6.23
N ARG A 76 14.13 3.89 -6.99
CA ARG A 76 13.20 4.87 -7.55
C ARG A 76 12.26 4.18 -8.52
N PRO A 77 10.93 4.22 -8.28
CA PRO A 77 9.97 3.60 -9.19
C PRO A 77 10.03 4.21 -10.59
N THR A 78 10.05 3.37 -11.61
CA THR A 78 10.03 3.78 -13.03
C THR A 78 8.62 3.88 -13.60
N SER A 79 7.64 3.32 -12.90
CA SER A 79 6.22 3.29 -13.26
C SER A 79 5.35 3.73 -12.08
N PRO A 80 4.18 4.34 -12.32
CA PRO A 80 3.21 4.67 -11.26
C PRO A 80 2.70 3.44 -10.48
N LEU A 81 2.66 2.27 -11.14
CA LEU A 81 2.21 0.99 -10.59
C LEU A 81 3.30 -0.05 -10.80
N THR A 82 4.34 0.02 -9.98
CA THR A 82 5.46 -0.91 -10.06
C THR A 82 5.06 -2.29 -9.53
N GLN A 83 5.53 -3.34 -10.17
CA GLN A 83 5.36 -4.71 -9.67
C GLN A 83 6.50 -5.05 -8.71
N LEU A 84 6.22 -5.91 -7.73
CA LEU A 84 7.23 -6.37 -6.78
C LEU A 84 8.43 -7.00 -7.50
N SER A 85 8.17 -7.86 -8.50
CA SER A 85 9.21 -8.54 -9.29
C SER A 85 10.17 -7.56 -9.95
N ASP A 86 9.63 -6.49 -10.55
CA ASP A 86 10.46 -5.51 -11.26
C ASP A 86 11.41 -4.78 -10.31
N GLU A 87 10.95 -4.48 -9.09
CA GLU A 87 11.79 -3.82 -8.07
C GLU A 87 12.82 -4.79 -7.46
N LEU A 88 12.47 -6.05 -7.24
CA LEU A 88 13.42 -7.06 -6.78
C LEU A 88 14.51 -7.33 -7.85
N ASP A 89 14.14 -7.31 -9.14
CA ASP A 89 15.11 -7.40 -10.24
C ASP A 89 16.09 -6.22 -10.25
N LEU A 90 15.63 -5.01 -9.91
CA LEU A 90 16.52 -3.86 -9.75
C LEU A 90 17.48 -4.05 -8.57
N ILE A 91 17.00 -4.58 -7.45
CA ILE A 91 17.85 -4.90 -6.30
C ILE A 91 18.90 -5.97 -6.67
N ALA A 92 18.50 -7.00 -7.43
CA ALA A 92 19.40 -8.05 -7.88
C ALA A 92 20.57 -7.53 -8.76
N GLN A 93 20.36 -6.40 -9.45
CA GLN A 93 21.35 -5.79 -10.33
C GLN A 93 22.30 -4.82 -9.62
N VAL A 94 22.13 -4.61 -8.32
CA VAL A 94 23.00 -3.71 -7.55
C VAL A 94 24.42 -4.28 -7.50
N ASP A 95 25.39 -3.46 -7.86
CA ASP A 95 26.79 -3.86 -7.82
C ASP A 95 27.30 -4.09 -6.39
N SER A 96 28.27 -4.96 -6.25
CA SER A 96 28.82 -5.39 -4.95
C SER A 96 29.42 -4.23 -4.13
N THR A 97 29.89 -3.18 -4.78
CA THR A 97 30.47 -2.01 -4.12
C THR A 97 29.38 -1.15 -3.50
N THR A 98 28.33 -0.85 -4.26
CA THR A 98 27.13 -0.12 -3.77
C THR A 98 26.46 -0.90 -2.64
N PHE A 99 26.24 -2.19 -2.80
CA PHE A 99 25.68 -3.08 -1.79
C PHE A 99 26.46 -2.97 -0.47
N ARG A 100 27.78 -3.20 -0.52
CA ARG A 100 28.65 -3.17 0.67
C ARG A 100 28.68 -1.78 1.31
N ASN A 101 28.89 -0.73 0.52
CA ASN A 101 29.04 0.63 1.03
C ASN A 101 27.78 1.13 1.73
N GLN A 102 26.60 0.87 1.15
CA GLN A 102 25.35 1.34 1.73
C GLN A 102 24.98 0.55 3.00
N LEU A 103 25.19 -0.76 3.05
CA LEU A 103 24.99 -1.54 4.27
C LEU A 103 25.92 -1.11 5.40
N VAL A 104 27.20 -0.90 5.09
CA VAL A 104 28.17 -0.40 6.10
C VAL A 104 27.82 1.01 6.54
N ALA A 105 27.41 1.90 5.63
CA ALA A 105 27.01 3.27 5.98
C ALA A 105 25.79 3.30 6.92
N VAL A 106 24.86 2.36 6.76
CA VAL A 106 23.65 2.28 7.59
C VAL A 106 23.91 1.57 8.91
N ASN A 107 24.68 0.46 8.91
CA ASN A 107 24.82 -0.42 10.08
C ASN A 107 26.18 -0.33 10.78
N GLY A 108 27.16 0.34 10.17
CA GLY A 108 28.54 0.41 10.66
C GLY A 108 29.42 -0.80 10.29
N GLU A 109 28.80 -1.93 10.02
CA GLU A 109 29.45 -3.18 9.67
C GLU A 109 28.63 -3.99 8.65
N LEU A 110 29.23 -5.03 8.08
CA LEU A 110 28.56 -5.96 7.15
C LEU A 110 28.97 -7.39 7.52
N PRO A 111 28.00 -8.31 7.74
CA PRO A 111 28.31 -9.72 7.92
C PRO A 111 28.94 -10.32 6.66
N ASP A 112 29.93 -11.22 6.84
CA ASP A 112 30.65 -11.85 5.71
C ASP A 112 29.73 -12.74 4.85
N ASP A 113 28.68 -13.27 5.44
CA ASP A 113 27.76 -14.22 4.81
C ASP A 113 26.49 -13.55 4.24
N LEU A 114 26.33 -12.23 4.38
CA LEU A 114 25.18 -11.50 3.83
C LEU A 114 25.40 -11.22 2.34
N SER A 115 24.44 -11.65 1.52
CA SER A 115 24.45 -11.43 0.06
C SER A 115 23.13 -10.85 -0.43
N ILE A 116 23.13 -10.30 -1.64
CA ILE A 116 21.92 -9.80 -2.31
C ILE A 116 20.88 -10.93 -2.46
N ASP A 117 21.31 -12.13 -2.84
CA ASP A 117 20.41 -13.27 -3.02
C ASP A 117 19.68 -13.64 -1.72
N LYS A 118 20.41 -13.69 -0.59
CA LYS A 118 19.82 -13.92 0.73
C LYS A 118 18.80 -12.83 1.10
N ILE A 119 19.11 -11.58 0.78
CA ILE A 119 18.19 -10.47 1.01
C ILE A 119 16.92 -10.63 0.18
N ILE A 120 17.04 -10.95 -1.10
CA ILE A 120 15.89 -11.15 -2.00
C ILE A 120 15.03 -12.33 -1.53
N GLU A 121 15.67 -13.44 -1.12
CA GLU A 121 14.96 -14.60 -0.57
C GLU A 121 14.17 -14.21 0.69
N ALA A 122 14.81 -13.56 1.67
CA ALA A 122 14.17 -13.10 2.89
C ALA A 122 13.06 -12.07 2.63
N LEU A 123 13.23 -11.16 1.65
CA LEU A 123 12.21 -10.20 1.25
C LEU A 123 11.02 -10.88 0.57
N ASN A 124 11.23 -11.90 -0.26
CA ASN A 124 10.15 -12.68 -0.86
C ASN A 124 9.32 -13.42 0.20
N GLU A 125 9.98 -14.07 1.16
CA GLU A 125 9.28 -14.74 2.27
C GLU A 125 8.50 -13.72 3.12
N TYR A 126 9.14 -12.61 3.46
CA TYR A 126 8.50 -11.50 4.17
C TYR A 126 7.28 -10.97 3.42
N TRP A 127 7.40 -10.77 2.10
CA TRP A 127 6.26 -10.33 1.29
C TRP A 127 5.09 -11.27 1.38
N GLN A 128 5.30 -12.56 1.11
CA GLN A 128 4.22 -13.55 1.09
C GLN A 128 3.50 -13.65 2.44
N THR A 129 4.27 -13.53 3.53
CA THR A 129 3.77 -13.76 4.88
C THR A 129 3.18 -12.50 5.50
N MET A 130 3.83 -11.34 5.33
CA MET A 130 3.54 -10.12 6.09
C MET A 130 2.80 -9.06 5.27
N MET A 131 3.04 -9.00 3.96
CA MET A 131 2.55 -7.90 3.12
C MET A 131 1.42 -8.31 2.18
N ALA A 132 1.59 -9.41 1.45
CA ALA A 132 0.66 -9.85 0.41
C ALA A 132 -0.80 -9.98 0.89
N PRO A 133 -1.09 -10.52 2.10
CA PRO A 133 -2.47 -10.61 2.61
C PRO A 133 -3.15 -9.25 2.79
N TYR A 134 -2.37 -8.19 2.97
CA TYR A 134 -2.86 -6.83 3.24
C TYR A 134 -2.67 -5.88 2.07
N TRP A 135 -1.92 -6.30 1.03
CA TRP A 135 -1.44 -5.42 -0.04
C TRP A 135 -2.57 -4.75 -0.83
N ASN A 136 -3.62 -5.46 -1.17
CA ASN A 136 -4.74 -4.87 -1.90
C ASN A 136 -5.36 -3.69 -1.15
N ARG A 137 -5.52 -3.81 0.16
CA ARG A 137 -6.05 -2.75 1.02
C ARG A 137 -5.08 -1.57 1.13
N MET A 138 -3.79 -1.85 1.32
CA MET A 138 -2.73 -0.84 1.33
C MET A 138 -2.69 -0.09 0.01
N ARG A 139 -2.58 -0.81 -1.11
CA ARG A 139 -2.52 -0.23 -2.46
C ARG A 139 -3.74 0.63 -2.79
N THR A 140 -4.93 0.22 -2.40
CA THR A 140 -6.16 0.99 -2.60
C THR A 140 -6.08 2.35 -1.91
N LEU A 141 -5.61 2.39 -0.65
CA LEU A 141 -5.44 3.65 0.08
C LEU A 141 -4.37 4.54 -0.54
N LEU A 142 -3.20 3.98 -0.89
CA LEU A 142 -2.10 4.71 -1.52
C LEU A 142 -2.55 5.31 -2.87
N SER A 143 -3.26 4.53 -3.69
CA SER A 143 -3.79 4.99 -4.98
C SER A 143 -4.88 6.06 -4.83
N ALA A 144 -5.71 5.95 -3.80
CA ALA A 144 -6.73 6.97 -3.49
C ALA A 144 -6.09 8.30 -3.08
N ASP A 145 -4.99 8.27 -2.32
CA ASP A 145 -4.24 9.49 -1.99
C ASP A 145 -3.61 10.13 -3.23
N ILE A 146 -2.99 9.33 -4.12
CA ILE A 146 -2.45 9.82 -5.39
C ILE A 146 -3.55 10.49 -6.23
N SER A 147 -4.72 9.87 -6.35
CA SER A 147 -5.85 10.43 -7.08
C SER A 147 -6.30 11.77 -6.48
N TYR A 148 -6.37 11.86 -5.17
CA TYR A 148 -6.67 13.11 -4.47
C TYR A 148 -5.60 14.19 -4.75
N ARG A 149 -4.29 13.84 -4.70
CA ARG A 149 -3.21 14.79 -5.01
C ARG A 149 -3.26 15.27 -6.45
N GLY A 150 -3.57 14.38 -7.39
CA GLY A 150 -3.80 14.75 -8.79
C GLY A 150 -4.95 15.75 -8.94
N HIS A 151 -6.03 15.58 -8.17
CA HIS A 151 -7.14 16.53 -8.14
C HIS A 151 -6.74 17.90 -7.56
N VAL A 152 -5.99 17.92 -6.45
CA VAL A 152 -5.43 19.18 -5.90
C VAL A 152 -4.51 19.86 -6.91
N LEU A 153 -3.63 19.09 -7.57
CA LEU A 153 -2.72 19.59 -8.60
C LEU A 153 -3.48 20.29 -9.74
N THR A 154 -4.54 19.68 -10.24
CA THR A 154 -5.34 20.24 -11.34
C THR A 154 -6.16 21.45 -10.95
N GLN A 155 -6.63 21.54 -9.72
CA GLN A 155 -7.49 22.63 -9.25
C GLN A 155 -6.70 23.80 -8.64
N GLN A 156 -5.61 23.54 -7.93
CA GLN A 156 -4.93 24.51 -7.09
C GLN A 156 -3.44 24.68 -7.46
N GLY A 157 -2.93 23.85 -8.39
CA GLY A 157 -1.55 23.90 -8.87
C GLY A 157 -0.56 23.14 -8.01
N THR A 158 0.68 23.03 -8.54
CA THR A 158 1.78 22.22 -7.97
C THR A 158 2.17 22.67 -6.56
N GLY A 159 2.19 23.99 -6.30
CA GLY A 159 2.55 24.54 -4.97
C GLY A 159 1.59 24.08 -3.87
N ALA A 160 0.28 24.15 -4.11
CA ALA A 160 -0.72 23.69 -3.16
C ALA A 160 -0.65 22.18 -2.94
N MET A 161 -0.43 21.40 -4.00
CA MET A 161 -0.27 19.95 -3.94
C MET A 161 0.95 19.57 -3.08
N LEU A 162 2.12 20.19 -3.31
CA LEU A 162 3.35 19.93 -2.56
C LEU A 162 3.22 20.32 -1.08
N ASN A 163 2.64 21.49 -0.80
CA ASN A 163 2.40 21.95 0.58
C ASN A 163 1.39 21.06 1.32
N GLY A 164 0.53 20.37 0.60
CA GLY A 164 -0.45 19.46 1.17
C GLY A 164 0.10 18.06 1.52
N LEU A 165 1.35 17.70 1.20
CA LEU A 165 1.89 16.35 1.39
C LEU A 165 2.04 15.97 2.87
N GLY A 166 2.30 16.93 3.73
CA GLY A 166 2.41 16.67 5.17
C GLY A 166 2.94 17.87 5.96
N PRO A 167 2.80 17.87 7.29
CA PRO A 167 3.18 19.01 8.13
C PRO A 167 4.69 19.28 8.19
N ALA A 168 5.52 18.30 7.80
CA ALA A 168 6.97 18.42 7.73
C ALA A 168 7.47 18.84 6.34
N ILE A 169 6.57 19.12 5.39
CA ILE A 169 6.90 19.42 3.99
C ILE A 169 6.34 20.80 3.65
N SER A 170 7.18 21.65 3.09
CA SER A 170 6.76 22.98 2.63
C SER A 170 7.45 23.34 1.31
N PHE A 171 6.71 24.00 0.43
CA PHE A 171 7.19 24.43 -0.87
C PHE A 171 6.94 25.93 -1.08
N ALA A 172 8.02 26.66 -1.38
CA ALA A 172 7.99 28.07 -1.76
C ALA A 172 9.22 28.41 -2.63
N ASP A 173 9.05 29.29 -3.59
CA ASP A 173 10.14 29.83 -4.42
C ASP A 173 11.05 28.76 -5.04
N GLY A 174 10.46 27.69 -5.59
CA GLY A 174 11.19 26.58 -6.18
C GLY A 174 11.94 25.68 -5.17
N ARG A 175 11.71 25.87 -3.88
CA ARG A 175 12.37 25.10 -2.80
C ARG A 175 11.37 24.25 -2.05
N LEU A 176 11.57 22.92 -2.11
CA LEU A 176 10.84 21.96 -1.32
C LEU A 176 11.65 21.62 -0.07
N LYS A 177 11.18 22.09 1.08
CA LYS A 177 11.82 21.84 2.36
C LYS A 177 11.17 20.67 3.06
N VAL A 178 11.99 19.77 3.60
CA VAL A 178 11.58 18.61 4.38
C VAL A 178 12.21 18.71 5.76
N ASP A 179 11.39 18.98 6.75
CA ASP A 179 11.80 19.07 8.15
C ASP A 179 11.80 17.68 8.83
N ARG A 180 12.41 17.60 10.02
CA ARG A 180 12.44 16.38 10.86
C ARG A 180 13.11 15.16 10.23
N VAL A 181 13.94 15.36 9.23
CA VAL A 181 14.84 14.31 8.74
C VAL A 181 16.01 14.24 9.71
N ALA A 182 16.22 13.08 10.33
CA ALA A 182 17.22 12.89 11.35
C ALA A 182 18.62 13.33 10.86
N ALA A 183 19.29 14.17 11.65
CA ALA A 183 20.70 14.57 11.53
C ALA A 183 21.19 15.14 10.18
N LEU A 184 20.34 15.32 9.16
CA LEU A 184 20.72 15.80 7.85
C LEU A 184 20.34 17.28 7.68
N SER A 185 21.33 18.14 7.43
CA SER A 185 21.09 19.48 6.89
C SER A 185 21.81 19.58 5.55
N ARG A 186 21.05 19.44 4.45
CA ARG A 186 21.62 19.51 3.10
C ARG A 186 20.65 20.19 2.13
N THR A 187 21.23 20.80 1.08
CA THR A 187 20.49 21.33 -0.06
C THR A 187 20.93 20.57 -1.31
N GLU A 188 19.98 20.13 -2.08
CA GLU A 188 20.23 19.38 -3.32
C GLU A 188 19.49 20.03 -4.48
N GLU A 189 20.21 20.26 -5.56
CA GLU A 189 19.64 20.69 -6.83
C GLU A 189 19.22 19.47 -7.64
N ILE A 190 17.97 19.44 -8.09
CA ILE A 190 17.42 18.30 -8.84
C ILE A 190 17.93 18.29 -10.28
N ASN A 191 18.12 19.47 -10.90
CA ASN A 191 18.79 19.62 -12.20
C ASN A 191 18.19 18.75 -13.33
N GLY A 192 16.87 18.70 -13.46
CA GLY A 192 16.17 17.96 -14.52
C GLY A 192 15.98 16.48 -14.26
N ARG A 193 16.38 15.95 -13.08
CA ARG A 193 16.13 14.54 -12.72
C ARG A 193 14.66 14.25 -12.37
N GLY A 194 13.84 15.31 -12.20
CA GLY A 194 12.47 15.21 -11.74
C GLY A 194 12.36 14.70 -10.29
N LEU A 195 11.15 14.72 -9.74
CA LEU A 195 10.90 14.29 -8.35
C LEU A 195 9.83 13.21 -8.33
N VAL A 196 10.11 12.07 -7.72
CA VAL A 196 9.10 11.04 -7.44
C VAL A 196 8.53 11.25 -6.04
N LEU A 197 7.21 11.37 -5.98
CA LEU A 197 6.42 11.46 -4.75
C LEU A 197 5.80 10.09 -4.46
N GLN A 198 6.10 9.54 -3.29
CA GLN A 198 5.70 8.19 -2.92
C GLN A 198 4.89 8.22 -1.63
N PRO A 199 3.55 8.02 -1.69
CA PRO A 199 2.79 7.81 -0.46
C PRO A 199 3.28 6.54 0.22
N THR A 200 3.53 6.58 1.54
CA THR A 200 3.98 5.43 2.31
C THR A 200 3.28 5.34 3.66
N LEU A 201 2.82 4.15 4.00
CA LEU A 201 2.15 3.85 5.27
C LEU A 201 3.14 3.77 6.44
N PHE A 202 4.38 3.39 6.15
CA PHE A 202 5.41 3.14 7.16
C PHE A 202 6.45 4.26 7.24
N GLY A 203 6.09 5.47 6.77
CA GLY A 203 6.84 6.70 6.94
C GLY A 203 6.03 7.70 7.76
N PRO A 204 6.25 7.82 9.09
CA PRO A 204 5.42 8.69 9.94
C PRO A 204 5.56 10.19 9.64
N HIS A 205 6.61 10.59 8.94
CA HIS A 205 6.84 11.98 8.54
C HIS A 205 7.15 12.06 7.05
N ALA A 206 8.43 12.09 6.71
CA ALA A 206 8.93 12.05 5.34
C ALA A 206 10.05 11.03 5.25
N VAL A 207 10.15 10.36 4.11
CA VAL A 207 11.22 9.42 3.79
C VAL A 207 11.97 9.95 2.59
N ILE A 208 13.28 10.04 2.70
CA ILE A 208 14.17 10.53 1.65
C ILE A 208 15.35 9.57 1.50
N PRO A 209 16.01 9.53 0.33
CA PRO A 209 17.25 8.81 0.16
C PRO A 209 18.32 9.26 1.15
N PHE A 210 19.12 8.32 1.62
CA PHE A 210 20.25 8.59 2.51
C PHE A 210 21.42 9.22 1.74
N ASP A 211 21.72 8.71 0.54
CA ASP A 211 22.78 9.18 -0.33
C ASP A 211 22.37 10.50 -1.02
N PRO A 212 23.19 11.58 -0.90
CA PRO A 212 22.95 12.83 -1.62
C PRO A 212 22.99 12.68 -3.16
N GLY A 213 23.65 11.65 -3.67
CA GLY A 213 23.75 11.34 -5.09
C GLY A 213 22.55 10.56 -5.64
N ALA A 214 21.70 10.01 -4.77
CA ALA A 214 20.57 9.23 -5.18
C ALA A 214 19.54 10.03 -6.00
N ASP A 215 18.73 9.33 -6.77
CA ASP A 215 17.63 9.93 -7.51
C ASP A 215 16.61 10.59 -6.57
N PRO A 216 16.13 11.81 -6.89
CA PRO A 216 15.21 12.54 -6.02
C PRO A 216 13.90 11.77 -5.81
N LEU A 217 13.65 11.41 -4.55
CA LEU A 217 12.47 10.72 -4.08
C LEU A 217 12.02 11.32 -2.76
N LEU A 218 10.71 11.47 -2.59
CA LEU A 218 10.10 11.90 -1.34
C LEU A 218 8.94 10.99 -0.97
N GLY A 219 9.17 10.15 0.04
CA GLY A 219 8.10 9.42 0.71
C GLY A 219 7.33 10.34 1.65
N TYR A 220 6.00 10.25 1.65
CA TYR A 220 5.13 11.07 2.50
C TYR A 220 3.94 10.25 3.04
N PRO A 221 3.37 10.60 4.21
CA PRO A 221 2.24 9.87 4.79
C PRO A 221 0.95 10.13 3.99
N PRO A 222 0.24 9.07 3.52
CA PRO A 222 -1.01 9.22 2.80
C PRO A 222 -2.14 9.64 3.72
N ARG A 223 -3.20 10.22 3.15
CA ARG A 223 -4.44 10.53 3.86
C ARG A 223 -5.21 9.25 4.17
N GLY A 224 -5.98 9.28 5.26
CA GLY A 224 -6.91 8.19 5.61
C GLY A 224 -6.26 6.97 6.26
N GLN A 225 -4.95 6.93 6.46
CA GLN A 225 -4.24 5.78 7.05
C GLN A 225 -4.72 5.40 8.46
N ALA A 226 -5.29 6.34 9.22
CA ALA A 226 -5.81 6.06 10.56
C ALA A 226 -6.95 5.01 10.58
N HIS A 227 -7.67 4.87 9.47
CA HIS A 227 -8.76 3.91 9.33
C HIS A 227 -8.35 2.61 8.61
N LEU A 228 -7.13 2.54 8.11
CA LEU A 228 -6.67 1.39 7.33
C LEU A 228 -6.74 0.08 8.12
N TRP A 229 -6.37 0.12 9.39
CA TRP A 229 -6.33 -1.04 10.29
C TRP A 229 -7.50 -1.08 11.26
N SER A 230 -8.41 -0.13 11.16
CA SER A 230 -9.67 -0.24 11.88
C SER A 230 -10.37 -1.48 11.35
N VAL A 231 -10.56 -2.44 12.23
CA VAL A 231 -11.50 -3.52 11.99
C VAL A 231 -12.87 -2.84 11.99
N VAL A 232 -13.31 -2.36 10.83
CA VAL A 232 -14.72 -2.21 10.59
C VAL A 232 -15.20 -3.67 10.63
N ALA A 233 -15.74 -4.08 11.76
CA ALA A 233 -16.43 -5.36 11.81
C ALA A 233 -17.36 -5.37 10.58
N PRO A 234 -17.38 -6.45 9.78
CA PRO A 234 -18.29 -6.53 8.67
C PRO A 234 -19.68 -6.16 9.21
N PRO A 235 -20.47 -5.37 8.48
CA PRO A 235 -21.77 -4.95 8.96
C PRO A 235 -22.53 -6.18 9.46
N SER A 236 -23.13 -6.07 10.63
CA SER A 236 -23.90 -7.19 11.15
C SER A 236 -24.98 -7.56 10.13
N ARG A 237 -25.44 -8.81 10.16
CA ARG A 237 -26.57 -9.25 9.32
C ARG A 237 -27.77 -8.29 9.44
N HIS A 238 -27.95 -7.74 10.63
CA HIS A 238 -29.00 -6.77 10.90
C HIS A 238 -28.76 -5.45 10.15
N ASP A 239 -27.55 -4.90 10.18
CA ASP A 239 -27.19 -3.66 9.50
C ASP A 239 -27.30 -3.80 7.98
N LEU A 240 -26.82 -4.92 7.45
CA LEU A 240 -26.93 -5.24 6.03
C LEU A 240 -28.42 -5.37 5.63
N ALA A 241 -29.22 -6.06 6.45
CA ALA A 241 -30.66 -6.19 6.21
C ALA A 241 -31.40 -4.85 6.29
N GLN A 242 -30.99 -3.94 7.16
CA GLN A 242 -31.53 -2.57 7.20
C GLN A 242 -31.15 -1.77 5.94
N LEU A 243 -29.91 -1.92 5.44
CA LEU A 243 -29.42 -1.19 4.28
C LEU A 243 -30.09 -1.63 2.97
N ILE A 244 -30.09 -2.94 2.69
CA ILE A 244 -30.55 -3.49 1.41
C ILE A 244 -31.87 -4.25 1.47
N GLY A 245 -32.45 -4.40 2.64
CA GLY A 245 -33.67 -5.16 2.93
C GLY A 245 -33.39 -6.63 3.19
N THR A 246 -34.11 -7.22 4.15
CA THR A 246 -33.92 -8.58 4.65
C THR A 246 -33.88 -9.66 3.54
N PRO A 247 -34.76 -9.65 2.53
CA PRO A 247 -34.70 -10.68 1.49
C PRO A 247 -33.41 -10.67 0.67
N ARG A 248 -32.90 -9.47 0.34
CA ARG A 248 -31.68 -9.31 -0.45
C ARG A 248 -30.43 -9.63 0.35
N ALA A 249 -30.38 -9.23 1.62
CA ALA A 249 -29.30 -9.62 2.53
C ALA A 249 -29.21 -11.14 2.65
N ARG A 250 -30.38 -11.79 2.81
CA ARG A 250 -30.43 -13.25 2.92
C ARG A 250 -29.99 -13.97 1.64
N ILE A 251 -30.33 -13.42 0.47
CA ILE A 251 -29.85 -13.95 -0.81
C ILE A 251 -28.32 -13.86 -0.92
N LEU A 252 -27.72 -12.74 -0.57
CA LEU A 252 -26.26 -12.58 -0.58
C LEU A 252 -25.57 -13.57 0.38
N GLU A 253 -26.12 -13.77 1.57
CA GLU A 253 -25.59 -14.76 2.52
C GLU A 253 -25.63 -16.20 1.98
N LEU A 254 -26.62 -16.55 1.18
CA LEU A 254 -26.77 -17.88 0.59
C LEU A 254 -25.89 -18.10 -0.64
N LEU A 255 -25.40 -17.04 -1.25
CA LEU A 255 -24.55 -17.09 -2.45
C LEU A 255 -23.08 -17.36 -2.14
N THR A 256 -22.74 -18.11 -1.08
CA THR A 256 -21.37 -18.57 -0.82
C THR A 256 -20.76 -19.39 -1.98
N HIS A 257 -21.64 -19.98 -2.81
CA HIS A 257 -21.31 -20.69 -4.05
C HIS A 257 -22.30 -20.29 -5.14
N PRO A 258 -21.96 -20.44 -6.44
CA PRO A 258 -22.89 -20.16 -7.53
C PRO A 258 -24.17 -20.99 -7.41
N ARG A 259 -25.34 -20.35 -7.44
CA ARG A 259 -26.65 -20.97 -7.26
C ARG A 259 -27.66 -20.51 -8.29
N THR A 260 -28.65 -21.36 -8.55
CA THR A 260 -29.79 -20.99 -9.41
C THR A 260 -30.89 -20.27 -8.61
N THR A 261 -31.78 -19.58 -9.32
CA THR A 261 -32.99 -19.00 -8.74
C THR A 261 -33.86 -20.03 -8.01
N THR A 262 -33.92 -21.26 -8.53
CA THR A 262 -34.70 -22.34 -7.95
C THR A 262 -34.11 -22.83 -6.62
N ASP A 263 -32.79 -22.99 -6.55
CA ASP A 263 -32.10 -23.41 -5.33
C ASP A 263 -32.33 -22.40 -4.20
N LEU A 264 -32.15 -21.09 -4.51
CA LEU A 264 -32.39 -20.01 -3.58
C LEU A 264 -33.85 -19.94 -3.12
N ALA A 265 -34.81 -20.16 -4.03
CA ALA A 265 -36.22 -20.16 -3.71
C ALA A 265 -36.59 -21.28 -2.75
N GLY A 266 -36.00 -22.49 -2.95
CA GLY A 266 -36.17 -23.61 -2.05
C GLY A 266 -35.68 -23.36 -0.64
N GLU A 267 -34.49 -22.79 -0.50
CA GLU A 267 -33.91 -22.44 0.83
C GLU A 267 -34.65 -21.31 1.54
N LEU A 268 -35.10 -20.31 0.79
CA LEU A 268 -35.83 -19.15 1.34
C LEU A 268 -37.32 -19.46 1.58
N LYS A 269 -37.80 -20.59 1.09
CA LYS A 269 -39.22 -20.99 1.14
C LYS A 269 -40.15 -19.95 0.50
N VAL A 270 -39.75 -19.41 -0.64
CA VAL A 270 -40.51 -18.45 -1.44
C VAL A 270 -40.59 -18.91 -2.91
N THR A 271 -41.32 -18.18 -3.72
CA THR A 271 -41.43 -18.50 -5.14
C THR A 271 -40.18 -18.13 -5.94
N PRO A 272 -39.80 -18.87 -6.98
CA PRO A 272 -38.70 -18.49 -7.86
C PRO A 272 -38.84 -17.06 -8.47
N SER A 273 -40.08 -16.65 -8.74
CA SER A 273 -40.39 -15.32 -9.25
C SER A 273 -39.99 -14.20 -8.26
N ALA A 274 -40.26 -14.38 -6.96
CA ALA A 274 -39.88 -13.43 -5.92
C ALA A 274 -38.35 -13.33 -5.81
N VAL A 275 -37.64 -14.46 -5.84
CA VAL A 275 -36.17 -14.48 -5.83
C VAL A 275 -35.61 -13.82 -7.08
N SER A 276 -36.19 -14.07 -8.27
CA SER A 276 -35.76 -13.46 -9.52
C SER A 276 -35.82 -11.93 -9.48
N GLN A 277 -36.87 -11.35 -8.89
CA GLN A 277 -36.99 -9.90 -8.73
C GLN A 277 -35.85 -9.31 -7.85
N HIS A 278 -35.52 -9.97 -6.76
CA HIS A 278 -34.42 -9.55 -5.89
C HIS A 278 -33.06 -9.69 -6.58
N LEU A 279 -32.82 -10.82 -7.29
CA LEU A 279 -31.59 -11.04 -8.05
C LEU A 279 -31.41 -10.04 -9.18
N GLN A 280 -32.48 -9.64 -9.87
CA GLN A 280 -32.43 -8.59 -10.90
C GLN A 280 -32.01 -7.24 -10.32
N LEU A 281 -32.49 -6.87 -9.13
CA LEU A 281 -32.08 -5.64 -8.47
C LEU A 281 -30.62 -5.73 -8.02
N LEU A 282 -30.22 -6.81 -7.35
CA LEU A 282 -28.84 -7.05 -6.93
C LEU A 282 -27.85 -7.03 -8.12
N ARG A 283 -28.28 -7.54 -9.27
CA ARG A 283 -27.48 -7.50 -10.50
C ARG A 283 -27.36 -6.06 -11.06
N ARG A 284 -28.45 -5.31 -11.10
CA ARG A 284 -28.44 -3.91 -11.56
C ARG A 284 -27.60 -3.02 -10.65
N THR A 285 -27.49 -3.33 -9.37
CA THR A 285 -26.66 -2.60 -8.41
C THR A 285 -25.23 -3.12 -8.32
N GLY A 286 -24.86 -4.11 -9.17
CA GLY A 286 -23.51 -4.66 -9.21
C GLY A 286 -23.12 -5.54 -8.02
N LEU A 287 -24.08 -5.98 -7.21
CA LEU A 287 -23.83 -6.86 -6.07
C LEU A 287 -23.83 -8.35 -6.43
N VAL A 288 -24.47 -8.70 -7.55
CA VAL A 288 -24.53 -10.08 -8.04
C VAL A 288 -24.31 -10.08 -9.55
N GLU A 289 -23.56 -11.04 -10.03
CA GLU A 289 -23.42 -11.33 -11.45
C GLU A 289 -24.07 -12.67 -11.79
N SER A 290 -24.38 -12.88 -13.07
CA SER A 290 -25.01 -14.10 -13.54
C SER A 290 -24.30 -14.65 -14.76
N GLU A 291 -24.10 -15.97 -14.76
CA GLU A 291 -23.53 -16.72 -15.87
C GLU A 291 -24.51 -17.80 -16.35
N ARG A 292 -24.65 -17.97 -17.66
CA ARG A 292 -25.50 -18.99 -18.22
C ARG A 292 -24.69 -20.25 -18.52
N THR A 293 -25.05 -21.33 -17.83
CA THR A 293 -24.45 -22.65 -18.02
C THR A 293 -25.52 -23.63 -18.54
N GLY A 294 -25.52 -23.82 -19.85
CA GLY A 294 -26.53 -24.65 -20.52
C GLY A 294 -27.94 -24.07 -20.41
N LYS A 295 -28.85 -24.81 -19.74
CA LYS A 295 -30.24 -24.39 -19.51
C LYS A 295 -30.43 -23.60 -18.19
N GLN A 296 -29.41 -23.51 -17.38
CA GLN A 296 -29.47 -22.86 -16.07
C GLN A 296 -28.76 -21.51 -16.08
N VAL A 297 -29.21 -20.58 -15.22
CA VAL A 297 -28.54 -19.33 -14.91
C VAL A 297 -28.06 -19.43 -13.47
N LEU A 298 -26.73 -19.36 -13.31
CA LEU A 298 -26.05 -19.35 -12.02
C LEU A 298 -25.78 -17.90 -11.63
N TYR A 299 -26.01 -17.60 -10.36
CA TYR A 299 -25.73 -16.31 -9.76
C TYR A 299 -24.59 -16.45 -8.75
N ARG A 300 -23.68 -15.48 -8.72
CA ARG A 300 -22.59 -15.39 -7.75
C ARG A 300 -22.42 -13.94 -7.24
N PRO A 301 -21.91 -13.74 -6.01
CA PRO A 301 -21.62 -12.40 -5.53
C PRO A 301 -20.47 -11.78 -6.33
N THR A 302 -20.43 -10.47 -6.34
CA THR A 302 -19.28 -9.68 -6.84
C THR A 302 -18.38 -9.32 -5.67
N GLU A 303 -17.16 -8.86 -5.95
CA GLU A 303 -16.23 -8.34 -4.94
C GLU A 303 -16.87 -7.25 -4.06
N LEU A 304 -17.74 -6.42 -4.63
CA LEU A 304 -18.51 -5.41 -3.89
C LEU A 304 -19.46 -6.06 -2.87
N ALA A 305 -20.10 -7.17 -3.23
CA ALA A 305 -20.96 -7.90 -2.29
C ALA A 305 -20.14 -8.57 -1.19
N ASP A 306 -18.98 -9.14 -1.52
CA ASP A 306 -18.09 -9.77 -0.55
C ASP A 306 -17.58 -8.74 0.48
N LEU A 307 -17.24 -7.53 0.04
CA LEU A 307 -16.89 -6.42 0.94
C LEU A 307 -18.06 -6.02 1.86
N LEU A 308 -19.29 -5.99 1.34
CA LEU A 308 -20.49 -5.65 2.12
C LEU A 308 -20.89 -6.77 3.09
N THR A 309 -20.65 -8.01 2.77
CA THR A 309 -21.02 -9.17 3.61
C THR A 309 -19.90 -9.60 4.55
N GLY A 310 -18.68 -9.11 4.33
CA GLY A 310 -17.49 -9.55 5.06
C GLY A 310 -17.00 -10.95 4.63
N ALA A 311 -17.47 -11.47 3.52
CA ALA A 311 -17.10 -12.81 3.03
C ALA A 311 -15.71 -12.86 2.38
N GLY A 312 -15.07 -11.71 2.16
CA GLY A 312 -13.73 -11.57 1.57
C GLY A 312 -12.62 -11.29 2.61
N ALA A 313 -12.88 -11.48 3.89
CA ALA A 313 -11.91 -11.24 4.97
C ALA A 313 -11.31 -12.55 5.49
#